data_53b87457e362a321d73e73863794e7e7
#
_entry.id   53b87457e362a321d73e73863794e7e7
#
_cell.length_a   1.000
_cell.length_b   1.000
_cell.length_c   1.000
_cell.angle_alpha   90.00
_cell.angle_beta   90.00
_cell.angle_gamma   90.00
#
_symmetry.space_group_name_H-M   'P 1'
#
loop_
_entity.id
_entity.type
_entity.pdbx_description
1 polymer ?
#
loop_
_entity_poly.entity_id
_entity_poly.type
_entity_poly.pdbx_seq_one_letter_code
_entity_poly.pdbx_strand_id
1 'polypeptide(L)'
;MKIAFRMDDITPDMDWKSFEAFEQLFERYGCYPLLGIVPDNLDPKLSVDPAREAFWKKMQELQEKGWTLSMHGCHHVYTTKRGGSFPLNAQSEFAGKSYEEQYLLESGQKKLLDRGIETKLFMAPGHTFDKTTLRALKALGFTHVTDGFGDLPYVRSGMTFLPIAFLRKYAFSDREGMTTI
;
A
#
# COMPACT_ATOMS: atom_id res chain seq x y z
N MET A 1 -0.25 16.47 -16.86
CA MET A 1 -0.38 15.87 -15.51
C MET A 1 -0.34 14.35 -15.67
N LYS A 2 0.41 13.63 -14.82
CA LYS A 2 0.37 12.17 -14.75
C LYS A 2 -0.39 11.78 -13.49
N ILE A 3 -1.37 10.88 -13.62
CA ILE A 3 -2.20 10.40 -12.51
C ILE A 3 -1.94 8.90 -12.36
N ALA A 4 -1.68 8.45 -11.15
CA ALA A 4 -1.67 7.05 -10.79
C ALA A 4 -2.80 6.80 -9.77
N PHE A 5 -3.65 5.84 -10.08
CA PHE A 5 -4.69 5.38 -9.14
C PHE A 5 -4.10 4.39 -8.16
N ARG A 6 -4.58 4.40 -6.93
CA ARG A 6 -4.23 3.39 -5.94
C ARG A 6 -5.50 2.81 -5.32
N MET A 7 -5.44 1.53 -4.99
CA MET A 7 -6.47 0.81 -4.25
C MET A 7 -5.79 0.17 -3.04
N ASP A 8 -6.22 0.57 -1.87
CA ASP A 8 -5.75 0.05 -0.59
C ASP A 8 -6.54 -1.20 -0.19
N ASP A 9 -6.15 -1.87 0.88
CA ASP A 9 -6.93 -2.91 1.55
C ASP A 9 -7.25 -4.15 0.69
N ILE A 10 -6.35 -4.52 -0.20
CA ILE A 10 -6.53 -5.67 -1.09
C ILE A 10 -6.20 -6.97 -0.34
N THR A 11 -7.22 -7.79 -0.11
CA THR A 11 -7.15 -9.03 0.68
C THR A 11 -7.84 -10.19 -0.03
N PRO A 12 -7.56 -11.47 0.34
CA PRO A 12 -8.28 -12.62 -0.21
C PRO A 12 -9.79 -12.62 0.02
N ASP A 13 -10.24 -11.93 1.06
CA ASP A 13 -11.60 -11.86 1.58
C ASP A 13 -12.24 -10.46 1.47
N MET A 14 -11.68 -9.60 0.61
CA MET A 14 -12.22 -8.26 0.31
C MET A 14 -13.59 -8.30 -0.36
N ASP A 15 -14.23 -7.14 -0.56
CA ASP A 15 -15.40 -6.98 -1.43
C ASP A 15 -15.03 -7.26 -2.90
N TRP A 16 -15.15 -8.50 -3.29
CA TRP A 16 -14.79 -8.97 -4.62
C TRP A 16 -15.63 -8.33 -5.73
N LYS A 17 -16.90 -8.06 -5.45
CA LYS A 17 -17.80 -7.44 -6.42
C LYS A 17 -17.33 -6.03 -6.77
N SER A 18 -16.97 -5.25 -5.76
CA SER A 18 -16.43 -3.91 -5.98
C SER A 18 -15.07 -3.96 -6.65
N PHE A 19 -14.17 -4.88 -6.23
CA PHE A 19 -12.86 -5.05 -6.85
C PHE A 19 -12.96 -5.37 -8.35
N GLU A 20 -13.78 -6.37 -8.72
CA GLU A 20 -13.98 -6.79 -10.11
C GLU A 20 -14.59 -5.67 -10.97
N ALA A 21 -15.48 -4.85 -10.40
CA ALA A 21 -16.05 -3.70 -11.10
C ALA A 21 -14.97 -2.63 -11.40
N PHE A 22 -14.08 -2.34 -10.43
CA PHE A 22 -12.95 -1.44 -10.64
C PHE A 22 -11.92 -2.02 -11.61
N GLU A 23 -11.61 -3.30 -11.53
CA GLU A 23 -10.71 -3.97 -12.47
C GLU A 23 -11.20 -3.80 -13.91
N GLN A 24 -12.47 -4.10 -14.19
CA GLN A 24 -13.06 -3.92 -15.50
C GLN A 24 -13.03 -2.45 -15.98
N LEU A 25 -13.25 -1.52 -15.04
CA LEU A 25 -13.14 -0.10 -15.35
C LEU A 25 -11.72 0.30 -15.76
N PHE A 26 -10.73 -0.11 -14.99
CA PHE A 26 -9.33 0.19 -15.26
C PHE A 26 -8.85 -0.47 -16.56
N GLU A 27 -9.20 -1.73 -16.81
CA GLU A 27 -8.89 -2.42 -18.07
C GLU A 27 -9.53 -1.71 -19.26
N ARG A 28 -10.79 -1.28 -19.16
CA ARG A 28 -11.50 -0.55 -20.21
C ARG A 28 -10.80 0.76 -20.61
N TYR A 29 -10.19 1.44 -19.65
CA TYR A 29 -9.49 2.71 -19.90
C TYR A 29 -7.96 2.55 -20.05
N GLY A 30 -7.45 1.33 -20.07
CA GLY A 30 -6.00 1.07 -20.18
C GLY A 30 -5.20 1.64 -19.02
N CYS A 31 -5.80 1.69 -17.83
CA CYS A 31 -5.16 2.15 -16.60
C CYS A 31 -4.63 0.97 -15.79
N TYR A 32 -3.47 1.13 -15.19
CA TYR A 32 -2.81 0.10 -14.37
C TYR A 32 -2.58 0.65 -12.95
N PRO A 33 -3.53 0.47 -12.04
CA PRO A 33 -3.42 1.03 -10.69
C PRO A 33 -2.35 0.35 -9.84
N LEU A 34 -2.05 1.01 -8.73
CA LEU A 34 -1.26 0.49 -7.64
C LEU A 34 -2.17 -0.21 -6.63
N LEU A 35 -1.90 -1.46 -6.30
CA LEU A 35 -2.63 -2.25 -5.31
C LEU A 35 -1.85 -2.38 -4.01
N GLY A 36 -2.48 -2.04 -2.89
CA GLY A 36 -1.99 -2.27 -1.54
C GLY A 36 -2.43 -3.62 -1.00
N ILE A 37 -1.59 -4.64 -1.12
CA ILE A 37 -1.92 -5.99 -0.67
C ILE A 37 -1.60 -6.14 0.81
N VAL A 38 -2.57 -6.58 1.61
CA VAL A 38 -2.37 -6.98 3.00
C VAL A 38 -1.94 -8.46 3.02
N PRO A 39 -0.67 -8.76 3.40
CA PRO A 39 -0.14 -10.12 3.27
C PRO A 39 -0.83 -11.16 4.14
N ASP A 40 -1.37 -10.75 5.29
CA ASP A 40 -1.97 -11.61 6.30
C ASP A 40 -3.06 -10.87 7.06
N ASN A 41 -4.20 -10.66 6.40
CA ASN A 41 -5.28 -9.86 6.95
C ASN A 41 -5.80 -10.42 8.28
N LEU A 42 -5.76 -9.62 9.33
CA LEU A 42 -6.37 -9.87 10.63
C LEU A 42 -7.36 -8.75 11.04
N ASP A 43 -7.62 -7.78 10.16
CA ASP A 43 -8.63 -6.75 10.38
C ASP A 43 -9.99 -7.24 9.90
N PRO A 44 -10.95 -7.51 10.82
CA PRO A 44 -12.26 -8.01 10.43
C PRO A 44 -13.08 -7.02 9.59
N LYS A 45 -12.67 -5.75 9.53
CA LYS A 45 -13.34 -4.75 8.67
C LYS A 45 -13.04 -4.94 7.20
N LEU A 46 -11.94 -5.60 6.87
CA LEU A 46 -11.54 -5.88 5.49
C LEU A 46 -12.09 -7.23 4.99
N SER A 47 -12.59 -8.08 5.90
CA SER A 47 -13.18 -9.39 5.58
C SER A 47 -14.66 -9.21 5.24
N VAL A 48 -14.96 -9.01 3.96
CA VAL A 48 -16.33 -8.76 3.46
C VAL A 48 -16.92 -10.02 2.84
N ASP A 49 -16.16 -10.68 1.95
CA ASP A 49 -16.55 -11.90 1.26
C ASP A 49 -15.76 -13.11 1.79
N PRO A 50 -16.16 -14.35 1.51
CA PRO A 50 -15.33 -15.51 1.75
C PRO A 50 -14.00 -15.41 1.00
N ALA A 51 -12.89 -15.77 1.67
CA ALA A 51 -11.57 -15.73 1.07
C ALA A 51 -11.51 -16.63 -0.18
N ARG A 52 -10.98 -16.09 -1.28
CA ARG A 52 -10.83 -16.83 -2.54
C ARG A 52 -9.43 -17.44 -2.65
N GLU A 53 -9.34 -18.74 -2.85
CA GLU A 53 -8.07 -19.44 -3.06
C GLU A 53 -7.29 -18.91 -4.28
N ALA A 54 -8.01 -18.49 -5.32
CA ALA A 54 -7.42 -17.94 -6.54
C ALA A 54 -6.82 -16.53 -6.38
N PHE A 55 -6.96 -15.89 -5.22
CA PHE A 55 -6.52 -14.51 -4.99
C PHE A 55 -5.05 -14.28 -5.38
N TRP A 56 -4.15 -15.11 -4.89
CA TRP A 56 -2.72 -14.90 -5.13
C TRP A 56 -2.34 -15.04 -6.60
N LYS A 57 -2.94 -16.02 -7.29
CA LYS A 57 -2.78 -16.18 -8.72
C LYS A 57 -3.31 -14.96 -9.48
N LYS A 58 -4.46 -14.43 -9.07
CA LYS A 58 -5.04 -13.22 -9.64
C LYS A 58 -4.10 -12.01 -9.47
N MET A 59 -3.48 -11.84 -8.30
CA MET A 59 -2.52 -10.76 -8.06
C MET A 59 -1.28 -10.88 -8.96
N GLN A 60 -0.75 -12.09 -9.14
CA GLN A 60 0.35 -12.34 -10.07
C GLN A 60 -0.03 -11.99 -11.52
N GLU A 61 -1.20 -12.44 -11.98
CA GLU A 61 -1.72 -12.13 -13.32
C GLU A 61 -1.88 -10.62 -13.55
N LEU A 62 -2.34 -9.88 -12.53
CA LEU A 62 -2.43 -8.42 -12.61
C LEU A 62 -1.06 -7.76 -12.68
N GLN A 63 -0.07 -8.27 -11.91
CA GLN A 63 1.30 -7.78 -11.97
C GLN A 63 1.91 -8.01 -13.36
N GLU A 64 1.69 -9.16 -13.98
CA GLU A 64 2.12 -9.48 -15.34
C GLU A 64 1.46 -8.55 -16.38
N LYS A 65 0.22 -8.14 -16.15
CA LYS A 65 -0.49 -7.15 -16.98
C LYS A 65 0.03 -5.70 -16.80
N GLY A 66 0.94 -5.45 -15.84
CA GLY A 66 1.55 -4.15 -15.60
C GLY A 66 0.95 -3.37 -14.41
N TRP A 67 0.05 -3.99 -13.61
CA TRP A 67 -0.39 -3.39 -12.35
C TRP A 67 0.76 -3.41 -11.34
N THR A 68 0.85 -2.38 -10.53
CA THR A 68 1.90 -2.28 -9.51
C THR A 68 1.37 -2.84 -8.19
N LEU A 69 2.09 -3.79 -7.61
CA LEU A 69 1.76 -4.34 -6.30
C LEU A 69 2.64 -3.73 -5.22
N SER A 70 2.07 -3.43 -4.07
CA SER A 70 2.77 -2.92 -2.89
C SER A 70 2.39 -3.73 -1.66
N MET A 71 3.27 -3.78 -0.68
CA MET A 71 2.97 -4.36 0.63
C MET A 71 2.21 -3.34 1.47
N HIS A 72 0.97 -3.64 1.85
CA HIS A 72 0.10 -2.81 2.68
C HIS A 72 0.08 -3.30 4.12
N GLY A 73 1.14 -2.98 4.87
CA GLY A 73 1.32 -3.51 6.21
C GLY A 73 1.61 -5.00 6.24
N CYS A 74 1.18 -5.67 7.31
CA CYS A 74 1.19 -7.13 7.44
C CYS A 74 -0.20 -7.65 7.78
N HIS A 75 -0.76 -7.22 8.90
CA HIS A 75 -2.04 -7.67 9.44
C HIS A 75 -3.17 -6.65 9.31
N HIS A 76 -2.83 -5.39 8.98
CA HIS A 76 -3.75 -4.24 8.99
C HIS A 76 -4.39 -3.99 10.38
N VAL A 77 -3.70 -4.35 11.46
CA VAL A 77 -4.17 -4.17 12.84
C VAL A 77 -3.38 -3.08 13.56
N TYR A 78 -4.07 -2.04 13.97
CA TYR A 78 -3.47 -0.90 14.66
C TYR A 78 -3.25 -1.20 16.14
N THR A 79 -1.99 -1.40 16.52
CA THR A 79 -1.59 -1.81 17.89
C THR A 79 -0.98 -0.68 18.71
N THR A 80 -0.65 0.45 18.09
CA THR A 80 -0.10 1.63 18.79
C THR A 80 -1.04 2.82 18.69
N LYS A 81 -0.89 3.78 19.61
CA LYS A 81 -1.62 5.05 19.62
C LYS A 81 -0.73 6.19 19.11
N ARG A 82 0.05 5.94 18.06
CA ARG A 82 0.95 6.93 17.45
C ARG A 82 0.80 6.91 15.94
N GLY A 83 0.40 8.04 15.36
CA GLY A 83 0.21 8.19 13.91
C GLY A 83 1.53 8.35 13.13
N GLY A 84 2.67 8.53 13.82
CA GLY A 84 3.98 8.65 13.16
C GLY A 84 4.14 9.94 12.35
N SER A 85 4.63 9.79 11.12
CA SER A 85 4.98 10.93 10.25
C SER A 85 3.78 11.55 9.52
N PHE A 86 2.64 10.85 9.51
CA PHE A 86 1.41 11.30 8.85
C PHE A 86 0.32 11.52 9.90
N PRO A 87 -0.23 12.73 10.05
CA PRO A 87 -1.19 13.04 11.12
C PRO A 87 -2.63 12.61 10.79
N LEU A 88 -2.86 11.76 9.78
CA LEU A 88 -4.21 11.40 9.33
C LEU A 88 -4.88 10.35 10.24
N ASN A 89 -4.09 9.57 10.95
CA ASN A 89 -4.58 8.59 11.91
C ASN A 89 -3.75 8.66 13.20
N ALA A 90 -4.42 8.56 14.35
CA ALA A 90 -3.78 8.54 15.67
C ALA A 90 -3.28 7.13 16.09
N GLN A 91 -3.53 6.11 15.24
CA GLN A 91 -3.17 4.72 15.50
C GLN A 91 -2.31 4.19 14.36
N SER A 92 -1.51 3.16 14.65
CA SER A 92 -0.61 2.56 13.66
C SER A 92 -0.39 1.08 13.91
N GLU A 93 -0.10 0.35 12.84
CA GLU A 93 0.46 -0.99 12.92
C GLU A 93 1.95 -0.95 13.30
N PHE A 94 2.71 0.07 12.88
CA PHE A 94 4.17 0.15 12.98
C PHE A 94 4.72 1.34 13.76
N ALA A 95 4.16 2.54 13.58
CA ALA A 95 4.69 3.74 14.20
C ALA A 95 4.65 3.66 15.73
N GLY A 96 5.74 4.07 16.39
CA GLY A 96 5.89 4.03 17.84
C GLY A 96 6.39 2.71 18.39
N LYS A 97 6.69 1.73 17.56
CA LYS A 97 7.35 0.47 17.92
C LYS A 97 8.87 0.59 17.85
N SER A 98 9.57 -0.21 18.67
CA SER A 98 11.03 -0.36 18.57
C SER A 98 11.43 -1.03 17.24
N TYR A 99 12.72 -1.06 16.94
CA TYR A 99 13.20 -1.71 15.72
C TYR A 99 12.93 -3.22 15.73
N GLU A 100 13.09 -3.85 16.87
CA GLU A 100 12.86 -5.27 17.07
C GLU A 100 11.38 -5.64 16.91
N GLU A 101 10.47 -4.71 17.26
CA GLU A 101 9.02 -4.87 17.10
C GLU A 101 8.53 -4.66 15.66
N GLN A 102 9.43 -4.26 14.72
CA GLN A 102 9.10 -4.13 13.30
C GLN A 102 9.13 -5.48 12.54
N TYR A 103 9.30 -6.61 13.23
CA TYR A 103 9.40 -7.96 12.62
C TYR A 103 8.22 -8.31 11.70
N LEU A 104 7.06 -7.69 11.89
CA LEU A 104 5.90 -7.88 11.02
C LEU A 104 6.15 -7.43 9.58
N LEU A 105 7.07 -6.47 9.36
CA LEU A 105 7.45 -6.07 7.99
C LEU A 105 8.15 -7.22 7.25
N GLU A 106 9.06 -7.91 7.92
CA GLU A 106 9.73 -9.10 7.38
C GLU A 106 8.74 -10.24 7.16
N SER A 107 7.85 -10.49 8.13
CA SER A 107 6.78 -11.49 7.99
C SER A 107 5.88 -11.22 6.80
N GLY A 108 5.44 -9.97 6.60
CA GLY A 108 4.62 -9.58 5.47
C GLY A 108 5.35 -9.75 4.14
N GLN A 109 6.62 -9.31 4.05
CA GLN A 109 7.44 -9.48 2.86
C GLN A 109 7.61 -10.97 2.53
N LYS A 110 7.94 -11.80 3.53
CA LYS A 110 8.09 -13.24 3.33
C LYS A 110 6.81 -13.88 2.80
N LYS A 111 5.64 -13.53 3.37
CA LYS A 111 4.36 -14.05 2.89
C LYS A 111 4.08 -13.70 1.43
N LEU A 112 4.42 -12.48 0.99
CA LEU A 112 4.30 -12.10 -0.42
C LEU A 112 5.26 -12.89 -1.31
N LEU A 113 6.52 -13.03 -0.90
CA LEU A 113 7.52 -13.82 -1.63
C LEU A 113 7.12 -15.31 -1.75
N ASP A 114 6.63 -15.92 -0.67
CA ASP A 114 6.13 -17.31 -0.66
C ASP A 114 4.93 -17.49 -1.61
N ARG A 115 4.27 -16.39 -2.00
CA ARG A 115 3.18 -16.35 -3.00
C ARG A 115 3.63 -15.85 -4.37
N GLY A 116 4.93 -15.78 -4.62
CA GLY A 116 5.49 -15.36 -5.90
C GLY A 116 5.31 -13.86 -6.21
N ILE A 117 5.04 -13.05 -5.21
CA ILE A 117 4.92 -11.60 -5.35
C ILE A 117 6.16 -10.93 -4.78
N GLU A 118 6.95 -10.29 -5.63
CA GLU A 118 8.08 -9.47 -5.22
C GLU A 118 7.72 -7.99 -5.40
N THR A 119 7.90 -7.21 -4.32
CA THR A 119 7.73 -5.76 -4.36
C THR A 119 8.77 -5.05 -3.49
N LYS A 120 9.18 -3.86 -3.91
CA LYS A 120 10.03 -2.93 -3.15
C LYS A 120 9.28 -1.67 -2.74
N LEU A 121 7.97 -1.71 -2.85
CA LEU A 121 7.07 -0.62 -2.58
C LEU A 121 6.24 -0.92 -1.34
N PHE A 122 6.26 -0.02 -0.38
CA PHE A 122 5.48 -0.09 0.86
C PHE A 122 4.35 0.95 0.83
N MET A 123 3.18 0.53 1.23
CA MET A 123 1.99 1.34 1.44
C MET A 123 1.60 1.23 2.91
N ALA A 124 1.63 2.33 3.64
CA ALA A 124 1.42 2.29 5.08
C ALA A 124 -0.08 2.19 5.43
N PRO A 125 -0.52 1.19 6.22
CA PRO A 125 -1.88 1.15 6.76
C PRO A 125 -2.21 2.43 7.52
N GLY A 126 -3.36 3.03 7.20
CA GLY A 126 -3.77 4.32 7.77
C GLY A 126 -2.77 5.46 7.51
N HIS A 127 -1.88 5.32 6.54
CA HIS A 127 -0.81 6.27 6.20
C HIS A 127 0.17 6.50 7.36
N THR A 128 0.33 5.55 8.27
CA THR A 128 1.07 5.73 9.53
C THR A 128 2.36 4.93 9.56
N PHE A 129 3.48 5.63 9.74
CA PHE A 129 4.83 5.08 9.88
C PHE A 129 5.74 6.11 10.54
N ASP A 130 6.90 5.70 11.00
CA ASP A 130 7.91 6.58 11.56
C ASP A 130 9.33 6.26 11.04
N LYS A 131 10.34 6.94 11.61
CA LYS A 131 11.75 6.74 11.20
C LYS A 131 12.21 5.30 11.46
N THR A 132 11.71 4.64 12.49
CA THR A 132 12.06 3.26 12.83
C THR A 132 11.49 2.30 11.80
N THR A 133 10.24 2.51 11.40
CA THR A 133 9.58 1.78 10.31
C THR A 133 10.37 1.92 9.00
N LEU A 134 10.75 3.15 8.62
CA LEU A 134 11.53 3.39 7.40
C LEU A 134 12.90 2.71 7.43
N ARG A 135 13.57 2.69 8.60
CA ARG A 135 14.85 1.99 8.77
C ARG A 135 14.69 0.48 8.58
N ALA A 136 13.64 -0.12 9.14
CA ALA A 136 13.35 -1.54 8.98
C ALA A 136 13.00 -1.90 7.53
N LEU A 137 12.14 -1.14 6.88
CA LEU A 137 11.81 -1.31 5.46
C LEU A 137 13.06 -1.26 4.57
N LYS A 138 13.94 -0.28 4.82
CA LYS A 138 15.19 -0.16 4.06
C LYS A 138 16.12 -1.36 4.27
N ALA A 139 16.22 -1.90 5.49
CA ALA A 139 17.00 -3.10 5.78
C ALA A 139 16.45 -4.33 5.04
N LEU A 140 15.13 -4.39 4.80
CA LEU A 140 14.46 -5.42 4.02
C LEU A 140 14.50 -5.19 2.49
N GLY A 141 15.18 -4.12 2.03
CA GLY A 141 15.35 -3.82 0.61
C GLY A 141 14.21 -3.05 -0.04
N PHE A 142 13.25 -2.54 0.74
CA PHE A 142 12.26 -1.60 0.22
C PHE A 142 12.91 -0.29 -0.18
N THR A 143 12.44 0.28 -1.28
CA THR A 143 13.00 1.51 -1.87
C THR A 143 11.98 2.63 -1.99
N HIS A 144 10.70 2.32 -1.98
CA HIS A 144 9.62 3.28 -2.19
C HIS A 144 8.56 3.20 -1.10
N VAL A 145 7.96 4.35 -0.78
CA VAL A 145 6.79 4.50 0.09
C VAL A 145 5.75 5.33 -0.64
N THR A 146 4.49 4.88 -0.64
CA THR A 146 3.41 5.58 -1.37
C THR A 146 2.78 6.72 -0.60
N ASP A 147 3.24 6.98 0.62
CA ASP A 147 2.63 7.93 1.54
C ASP A 147 3.52 9.17 1.70
N GLY A 148 3.68 9.91 0.59
CA GLY A 148 4.43 11.15 0.54
C GLY A 148 3.53 12.39 0.54
N PHE A 149 4.08 13.52 0.98
CA PHE A 149 3.47 14.85 0.84
C PHE A 149 4.12 15.61 -0.31
N GLY A 150 3.35 16.35 -1.06
CA GLY A 150 3.83 17.23 -2.11
C GLY A 150 3.29 16.88 -3.48
N ASP A 151 3.78 17.59 -4.49
CA ASP A 151 3.30 17.47 -5.87
C ASP A 151 4.16 16.50 -6.72
N LEU A 152 5.37 16.19 -6.27
CA LEU A 152 6.34 15.35 -6.99
C LEU A 152 6.98 14.32 -6.06
N PRO A 153 7.40 13.16 -6.60
CA PRO A 153 8.22 12.21 -5.86
C PRO A 153 9.49 12.88 -5.30
N TYR A 154 9.86 12.52 -4.08
CA TYR A 154 11.07 13.03 -3.43
C TYR A 154 11.79 11.95 -2.64
N VAL A 155 13.08 12.15 -2.38
CA VAL A 155 13.89 11.24 -1.58
C VAL A 155 14.03 11.77 -0.15
N ARG A 156 13.73 10.91 0.83
CA ARG A 156 13.94 11.19 2.26
C ARG A 156 14.36 9.91 2.97
N SER A 157 15.34 9.99 3.87
CA SER A 157 15.86 8.83 4.62
C SER A 157 16.36 7.68 3.73
N GLY A 158 16.76 8.01 2.49
CA GLY A 158 17.23 7.03 1.49
C GLY A 158 16.11 6.16 0.89
N MET A 159 14.87 6.62 0.95
CA MET A 159 13.71 6.03 0.28
C MET A 159 13.01 7.08 -0.59
N THR A 160 12.43 6.66 -1.68
CA THR A 160 11.60 7.50 -2.56
C THR A 160 10.17 7.51 -2.05
N PHE A 161 9.63 8.70 -1.83
CA PHE A 161 8.24 8.91 -1.45
C PHE A 161 7.43 9.30 -2.69
N LEU A 162 6.34 8.58 -2.91
CA LEU A 162 5.35 8.93 -3.91
C LEU A 162 4.26 9.76 -3.23
N PRO A 163 3.97 10.97 -3.72
CA PRO A 163 2.90 11.80 -3.15
C PRO A 163 1.54 11.14 -3.33
N ILE A 164 0.70 11.29 -2.32
CA ILE A 164 -0.72 10.95 -2.41
C ILE A 164 -1.56 12.22 -2.42
N ALA A 165 -2.61 12.23 -3.23
CA ALA A 165 -3.66 13.23 -3.15
C ALA A 165 -4.97 12.52 -2.88
N PHE A 166 -5.67 12.99 -1.86
CA PHE A 166 -7.06 12.58 -1.66
C PHE A 166 -7.93 13.29 -2.70
N LEU A 167 -8.95 12.61 -3.20
CA LEU A 167 -9.98 13.20 -4.05
C LEU A 167 -10.68 14.33 -3.28
N ARG A 168 -10.07 15.51 -3.32
CA ARG A 168 -10.64 16.77 -2.85
C ARG A 168 -10.90 17.65 -4.06
N LYS A 169 -11.77 18.65 -3.87
CA LYS A 169 -12.14 19.67 -4.87
C LYS A 169 -10.96 20.31 -5.66
N TYR A 170 -9.72 20.04 -5.26
CA TYR A 170 -8.47 20.60 -5.82
C TYR A 170 -7.45 19.53 -6.25
N ALA A 171 -7.86 18.27 -6.38
CA ALA A 171 -6.97 17.16 -6.76
C ALA A 171 -6.44 17.26 -8.20
N PHE A 172 -7.08 18.09 -9.02
CA PHE A 172 -6.67 18.32 -10.40
C PHE A 172 -6.00 19.70 -10.49
N SER A 173 -4.68 19.74 -10.38
CA SER A 173 -3.90 20.93 -10.68
C SER A 173 -3.28 20.84 -12.06
N ASP A 174 -3.19 21.94 -12.78
CA ASP A 174 -2.53 22.05 -14.10
C ASP A 174 -1.00 21.96 -14.01
N ARG A 175 -0.46 21.65 -12.84
CA ARG A 175 0.98 21.50 -12.63
C ARG A 175 1.49 20.18 -13.17
N GLU A 176 2.64 20.22 -13.83
CA GLU A 176 3.37 19.00 -14.21
C GLU A 176 3.86 18.29 -12.94
N GLY A 177 3.15 17.27 -12.50
CA GLY A 177 3.45 16.47 -11.32
C GLY A 177 2.79 15.10 -11.39
N MET A 178 3.24 14.18 -10.56
CA MET A 178 2.58 12.89 -10.35
C MET A 178 1.72 12.99 -9.09
N THR A 179 0.44 12.74 -9.23
CA THR A 179 -0.51 12.63 -8.12
C THR A 179 -1.02 11.20 -8.07
N THR A 180 -0.93 10.57 -6.91
CA THR A 180 -1.56 9.26 -6.63
C THR A 180 -2.91 9.53 -5.97
N ILE A 181 -3.97 8.97 -6.49
CA ILE A 181 -5.34 9.10 -6.00
C ILE A 181 -5.79 7.73 -5.51
#